data_a9345645806c3f6f2f63655bb8455ed2
#
_entry.id   a9345645806c3f6f2f63655bb8455ed2
#
_cell.length_a   1.000
_cell.length_b   1.000
_cell.length_c   1.000
_cell.angle_alpha   90.00
_cell.angle_beta   90.00
_cell.angle_gamma   90.00
#
_symmetry.space_group_name_H-M   'P 1'
#
loop_
_entity.id
_entity.type
_entity.pdbx_description
1 polymer ?
#
loop_
_entity_poly.entity_id
_entity_poly.type
_entity_poly.pdbx_seq_one_letter_code
_entity_poly.pdbx_strand_id
1 'polypeptide(L)'
;MDKNTGITGIIRSELALAGGALTIILVSVFGSGWFGDLSNPLWYGFLFGWLFCIMLWLAFNVVRHADCLAELLGEPYGTLILTISVISIEVIMIAAVMLTGDNNPTLARDTLFSVLMIVLNGMTGLTLLVGALRYKEQVYNLKGASAYLGVIIPLAGLGIVLPRYTTSAPGGEVSPLMAVYLIIMSIALYGVFLAIQTLRHQSWFKQPATEAGGEAAENMHGDLQVRSLGYHALLLPLTMLPIIRLSKKMARLVDHGSGTLGAPQALGGFLEAILVLSPEAMAAVRAALANQLQRTMNIALGSSLSTIGLTIPAGLSISLFTGKTTE
;
A
#
# COMPACT_ATOMS: atom_id res chain seq x y z
N MET A 1 -8.39 -35.65 3.31
CA MET A 1 -8.65 -35.30 1.88
C MET A 1 -9.40 -34.00 1.87
N ASP A 2 -8.67 -32.93 1.62
CA ASP A 2 -9.14 -31.55 1.83
C ASP A 2 -10.14 -31.15 0.75
N LYS A 3 -11.36 -30.80 1.16
CA LYS A 3 -12.49 -30.41 0.26
C LYS A 3 -12.20 -29.14 -0.57
N ASN A 4 -11.06 -28.48 -0.38
CA ASN A 4 -10.72 -27.18 -0.97
C ASN A 4 -9.74 -27.23 -2.16
N THR A 5 -9.25 -28.41 -2.56
CA THR A 5 -8.32 -28.56 -3.70
C THR A 5 -9.01 -28.71 -5.05
N GLY A 6 -10.33 -28.78 -5.09
CA GLY A 6 -11.13 -28.90 -6.30
C GLY A 6 -11.30 -27.58 -7.07
N ILE A 7 -11.78 -27.67 -8.32
CA ILE A 7 -12.08 -26.52 -9.21
C ILE A 7 -12.99 -25.48 -8.51
N THR A 8 -13.92 -25.91 -7.68
CA THR A 8 -14.80 -25.04 -6.90
C THR A 8 -14.04 -24.21 -5.86
N GLY A 9 -12.97 -24.75 -5.24
CA GLY A 9 -12.09 -24.01 -4.35
C GLY A 9 -11.27 -22.96 -5.08
N ILE A 10 -10.82 -23.26 -6.32
CA ILE A 10 -10.11 -22.29 -7.18
C ILE A 10 -11.04 -21.13 -7.54
N ILE A 11 -12.24 -21.42 -8.04
CA ILE A 11 -13.20 -20.39 -8.43
C ILE A 11 -13.52 -19.49 -7.24
N ARG A 12 -13.72 -20.05 -6.05
CA ARG A 12 -14.06 -19.28 -4.85
C ARG A 12 -12.90 -18.38 -4.39
N SER A 13 -11.66 -18.85 -4.51
CA SER A 13 -10.49 -18.05 -4.14
C SER A 13 -10.22 -16.90 -5.10
N GLU A 14 -10.66 -17.00 -6.38
CA GLU A 14 -10.40 -15.99 -7.41
C GLU A 14 -11.65 -15.16 -7.79
N LEU A 15 -12.69 -15.18 -6.95
CA LEU A 15 -13.89 -14.36 -7.17
C LEU A 15 -13.58 -12.86 -7.29
N ALA A 16 -12.58 -12.36 -6.57
CA ALA A 16 -12.16 -10.96 -6.67
C ALA A 16 -11.66 -10.63 -8.08
N LEU A 17 -10.84 -11.50 -8.68
CA LEU A 17 -10.36 -11.33 -10.05
C LEU A 17 -11.53 -11.39 -11.06
N ALA A 18 -12.45 -12.33 -10.88
CA ALA A 18 -13.64 -12.42 -11.72
C ALA A 18 -14.53 -11.18 -11.60
N GLY A 19 -14.77 -10.69 -10.37
CA GLY A 19 -15.49 -9.45 -10.11
C GLY A 19 -14.84 -8.22 -10.71
N GLY A 20 -13.50 -8.13 -10.60
CA GLY A 20 -12.71 -7.08 -11.23
C GLY A 20 -12.79 -7.11 -12.76
N ALA A 21 -12.64 -8.30 -13.37
CA ALA A 21 -12.76 -8.47 -14.81
C ALA A 21 -14.17 -8.11 -15.32
N LEU A 22 -15.22 -8.56 -14.62
CA LEU A 22 -16.59 -8.18 -14.94
C LEU A 22 -16.78 -6.68 -14.85
N THR A 23 -16.28 -6.04 -13.80
CA THR A 23 -16.35 -4.58 -13.62
C THR A 23 -15.66 -3.85 -14.76
N ILE A 24 -14.47 -4.31 -15.22
CA ILE A 24 -13.79 -3.72 -16.38
C ILE A 24 -14.66 -3.81 -17.63
N ILE A 25 -15.28 -4.98 -17.89
CA ILE A 25 -16.16 -5.17 -19.05
C ILE A 25 -17.33 -4.20 -18.99
N LEU A 26 -18.03 -4.14 -17.85
CA LEU A 26 -19.17 -3.23 -17.66
C LEU A 26 -18.75 -1.75 -17.84
N VAL A 27 -17.64 -1.35 -17.24
CA VAL A 27 -17.11 0.02 -17.36
C VAL A 27 -16.64 0.32 -18.78
N SER A 28 -16.14 -0.68 -19.52
CA SER A 28 -15.70 -0.47 -20.91
C SER A 28 -16.90 -0.32 -21.86
N VAL A 29 -17.99 -1.04 -21.62
CA VAL A 29 -19.20 -1.00 -22.46
C VAL A 29 -20.08 0.20 -22.13
N PHE A 30 -20.34 0.43 -20.85
CA PHE A 30 -21.30 1.43 -20.37
C PHE A 30 -20.66 2.68 -19.78
N GLY A 31 -19.34 2.71 -19.61
CA GLY A 31 -18.66 3.75 -18.86
C GLY A 31 -18.76 5.15 -19.47
N SER A 32 -18.94 5.28 -20.79
CA SER A 32 -19.15 6.61 -21.40
C SER A 32 -20.46 7.26 -20.89
N GLY A 33 -21.52 6.48 -20.76
CA GLY A 33 -22.79 6.96 -20.20
C GLY A 33 -22.72 7.11 -18.67
N TRP A 34 -22.16 6.13 -17.96
CA TRP A 34 -22.15 6.11 -16.49
C TRP A 34 -21.31 7.22 -15.85
N PHE A 35 -20.16 7.54 -16.46
CA PHE A 35 -19.28 8.60 -15.99
C PHE A 35 -19.48 9.92 -16.76
N GLY A 36 -20.41 9.97 -17.71
CA GLY A 36 -20.72 11.18 -18.49
C GLY A 36 -21.46 12.25 -17.67
N ASP A 37 -22.42 11.82 -16.87
CA ASP A 37 -23.20 12.68 -15.99
C ASP A 37 -23.16 12.13 -14.56
N LEU A 38 -22.47 12.86 -13.66
CA LEU A 38 -22.33 12.55 -12.26
C LEU A 38 -23.14 13.51 -11.36
N SER A 39 -24.07 14.27 -11.94
CA SER A 39 -24.88 15.25 -11.20
C SER A 39 -25.83 14.61 -10.19
N ASN A 40 -26.26 13.36 -10.43
CA ASN A 40 -27.10 12.62 -9.48
C ASN A 40 -26.25 12.06 -8.33
N PRO A 41 -26.42 12.56 -7.07
CA PRO A 41 -25.59 12.15 -5.95
C PRO A 41 -25.75 10.66 -5.57
N LEU A 42 -26.92 10.05 -5.79
CA LEU A 42 -27.14 8.63 -5.51
C LEU A 42 -26.38 7.76 -6.52
N TRP A 43 -26.41 8.14 -7.79
CA TRP A 43 -25.67 7.44 -8.84
C TRP A 43 -24.17 7.59 -8.65
N TYR A 44 -23.69 8.79 -8.36
CA TYR A 44 -22.30 9.05 -8.03
C TYR A 44 -21.84 8.20 -6.83
N GLY A 45 -22.59 8.22 -5.72
CA GLY A 45 -22.29 7.43 -4.53
C GLY A 45 -22.26 5.93 -4.78
N PHE A 46 -23.19 5.42 -5.63
CA PHE A 46 -23.19 4.01 -6.04
C PHE A 46 -21.93 3.65 -6.84
N LEU A 47 -21.57 4.45 -7.86
CA LEU A 47 -20.39 4.19 -8.68
C LEU A 47 -19.11 4.25 -7.84
N PHE A 48 -18.99 5.26 -6.96
CA PHE A 48 -17.85 5.40 -6.07
C PHE A 48 -17.73 4.20 -5.12
N GLY A 49 -18.81 3.86 -4.41
CA GLY A 49 -18.83 2.73 -3.48
C GLY A 49 -18.54 1.40 -4.18
N TRP A 50 -19.13 1.17 -5.35
CA TRP A 50 -18.87 -0.04 -6.14
C TRP A 50 -17.41 -0.16 -6.55
N LEU A 51 -16.85 0.87 -7.19
CA LEU A 51 -15.43 0.83 -7.60
C LEU A 51 -14.50 0.70 -6.39
N PHE A 52 -14.75 1.45 -5.32
CA PHE A 52 -13.95 1.37 -4.10
C PHE A 52 -13.96 -0.04 -3.50
N CYS A 53 -15.13 -0.66 -3.35
CA CYS A 53 -15.24 -2.02 -2.80
C CYS A 53 -14.57 -3.07 -3.70
N ILE A 54 -14.73 -2.99 -5.02
CA ILE A 54 -14.08 -3.91 -5.95
C ILE A 54 -12.56 -3.75 -5.92
N MET A 55 -12.04 -2.53 -5.94
CA MET A 55 -10.60 -2.28 -5.87
C MET A 55 -10.01 -2.73 -4.53
N LEU A 56 -10.72 -2.49 -3.43
CA LEU A 56 -10.35 -2.99 -2.12
C LEU A 56 -10.29 -4.53 -2.08
N TRP A 57 -11.29 -5.19 -2.64
CA TRP A 57 -11.32 -6.67 -2.71
C TRP A 57 -10.17 -7.22 -3.56
N LEU A 58 -9.87 -6.57 -4.68
CA LEU A 58 -8.71 -6.91 -5.52
C LEU A 58 -7.39 -6.70 -4.78
N ALA A 59 -7.24 -5.59 -4.03
CA ALA A 59 -6.04 -5.32 -3.23
C ALA A 59 -5.79 -6.42 -2.18
N PHE A 60 -6.82 -6.86 -1.47
CA PHE A 60 -6.73 -8.02 -0.57
C PHE A 60 -6.29 -9.30 -1.30
N ASN A 61 -6.78 -9.51 -2.53
CA ASN A 61 -6.42 -10.69 -3.31
C ASN A 61 -4.97 -10.63 -3.82
N VAL A 62 -4.47 -9.46 -4.21
CA VAL A 62 -3.04 -9.27 -4.56
C VAL A 62 -2.15 -9.59 -3.36
N VAL A 63 -2.46 -9.04 -2.17
CA VAL A 63 -1.69 -9.32 -0.96
C VAL A 63 -1.73 -10.81 -0.61
N ARG A 64 -2.88 -11.47 -0.73
CA ARG A 64 -2.98 -12.93 -0.54
C ARG A 64 -2.05 -13.71 -1.46
N HIS A 65 -1.96 -13.37 -2.75
CA HIS A 65 -1.02 -14.01 -3.66
C HIS A 65 0.43 -13.71 -3.30
N ALA A 66 0.73 -12.49 -2.88
CA ALA A 66 2.06 -12.10 -2.42
C ALA A 66 2.47 -12.85 -1.14
N ASP A 67 1.55 -13.02 -0.17
CA ASP A 67 1.77 -13.81 1.04
C ASP A 67 2.06 -15.29 0.72
N CYS A 68 1.29 -15.89 -0.20
CA CYS A 68 1.53 -17.25 -0.64
C CYS A 68 2.90 -17.41 -1.33
N LEU A 69 3.31 -16.44 -2.15
CA LEU A 69 4.65 -16.44 -2.77
C LEU A 69 5.75 -16.26 -1.72
N ALA A 70 5.50 -15.41 -0.73
CA ALA A 70 6.42 -15.19 0.38
C ALA A 70 6.67 -16.49 1.17
N GLU A 71 5.60 -17.25 1.44
CA GLU A 71 5.69 -18.53 2.12
C GLU A 71 6.45 -19.59 1.28
N LEU A 72 6.16 -19.65 -0.04
CA LEU A 72 6.80 -20.61 -0.95
C LEU A 72 8.29 -20.37 -1.17
N LEU A 73 8.71 -19.10 -1.17
CA LEU A 73 10.08 -18.71 -1.46
C LEU A 73 10.94 -18.57 -0.21
N GLY A 74 10.29 -18.40 0.96
CA GLY A 74 10.98 -18.19 2.23
C GLY A 74 11.74 -16.86 2.28
N GLU A 75 12.38 -16.63 3.43
CA GLU A 75 13.18 -15.41 3.64
C GLU A 75 14.57 -15.52 2.95
N PRO A 76 15.09 -14.44 2.35
CA PRO A 76 14.57 -13.06 2.33
C PRO A 76 13.63 -12.74 1.16
N TYR A 77 13.43 -13.66 0.23
CA TYR A 77 12.68 -13.42 -1.01
C TYR A 77 11.19 -13.16 -0.75
N GLY A 78 10.63 -13.81 0.27
CA GLY A 78 9.24 -13.64 0.67
C GLY A 78 8.92 -12.20 1.03
N THR A 79 9.69 -11.62 1.94
CA THR A 79 9.52 -10.21 2.35
C THR A 79 9.68 -9.26 1.17
N LEU A 80 10.65 -9.50 0.28
CA LEU A 80 10.87 -8.67 -0.91
C LEU A 80 9.68 -8.69 -1.86
N ILE A 81 9.11 -9.86 -2.15
CA ILE A 81 7.96 -10.00 -3.05
C ILE A 81 6.73 -9.32 -2.48
N LEU A 82 6.45 -9.52 -1.19
CA LEU A 82 5.33 -8.86 -0.52
C LEU A 82 5.46 -7.33 -0.62
N THR A 83 6.62 -6.79 -0.24
CA THR A 83 6.90 -5.36 -0.28
C THR A 83 6.78 -4.79 -1.70
N ILE A 84 7.41 -5.43 -2.70
CA ILE A 84 7.36 -4.97 -4.09
C ILE A 84 5.93 -5.04 -4.63
N SER A 85 5.14 -6.05 -4.26
CA SER A 85 3.75 -6.19 -4.71
C SER A 85 2.87 -5.04 -4.21
N VAL A 86 2.95 -4.74 -2.92
CA VAL A 86 2.17 -3.64 -2.30
C VAL A 86 2.57 -2.30 -2.88
N ILE A 87 3.88 -2.01 -2.95
CA ILE A 87 4.38 -0.76 -3.53
C ILE A 87 4.03 -0.64 -5.01
N SER A 88 4.03 -1.75 -5.75
CA SER A 88 3.63 -1.73 -7.16
C SER A 88 2.19 -1.27 -7.34
N ILE A 89 1.27 -1.68 -6.46
CA ILE A 89 -0.12 -1.18 -6.49
C ILE A 89 -0.14 0.33 -6.28
N GLU A 90 0.56 0.81 -5.25
CA GLU A 90 0.63 2.24 -4.91
C GLU A 90 1.21 3.07 -6.05
N VAL A 91 2.41 2.70 -6.54
CA VAL A 91 3.07 3.39 -7.66
C VAL A 91 2.22 3.39 -8.93
N ILE A 92 1.57 2.27 -9.25
CA ILE A 92 0.72 2.16 -10.43
C ILE A 92 -0.53 3.06 -10.29
N MET A 93 -1.12 3.13 -9.10
CA MET A 93 -2.27 4.01 -8.87
C MET A 93 -1.87 5.48 -9.01
N ILE A 94 -0.80 5.91 -8.37
CA ILE A 94 -0.26 7.27 -8.50
C ILE A 94 0.08 7.56 -9.97
N ALA A 95 0.80 6.65 -10.65
CA ALA A 95 1.16 6.82 -12.06
C ALA A 95 -0.08 6.91 -12.96
N ALA A 96 -1.11 6.10 -12.72
CA ALA A 96 -2.34 6.13 -13.49
C ALA A 96 -3.05 7.48 -13.40
N VAL A 97 -3.07 8.09 -12.22
CA VAL A 97 -3.66 9.41 -12.01
C VAL A 97 -2.77 10.51 -12.59
N MET A 98 -1.46 10.50 -12.31
CA MET A 98 -0.51 11.48 -12.85
C MET A 98 -0.48 11.50 -14.38
N LEU A 99 -0.60 10.33 -15.05
CA LEU A 99 -0.52 10.23 -16.50
C LEU A 99 -1.84 10.57 -17.21
N THR A 100 -2.97 10.54 -16.53
CA THR A 100 -4.30 10.59 -17.16
C THR A 100 -5.26 11.64 -16.60
N GLY A 101 -4.98 12.19 -15.42
CA GLY A 101 -5.77 13.25 -14.81
C GLY A 101 -5.43 14.64 -15.34
N ASP A 102 -6.32 15.60 -15.14
CA ASP A 102 -5.97 17.02 -15.19
C ASP A 102 -4.88 17.25 -14.14
N ASN A 103 -3.84 18.00 -14.51
CA ASN A 103 -2.63 18.22 -13.69
C ASN A 103 -2.95 18.37 -12.19
N ASN A 104 -2.76 17.31 -11.43
CA ASN A 104 -2.71 17.39 -9.97
C ASN A 104 -1.27 17.12 -9.52
N PRO A 105 -0.40 18.14 -9.49
CA PRO A 105 1.01 17.98 -9.17
C PRO A 105 1.24 17.58 -7.71
N THR A 106 0.26 17.81 -6.84
CA THR A 106 0.37 17.53 -5.39
C THR A 106 -0.07 16.11 -5.01
N LEU A 107 -0.72 15.37 -5.92
CA LEU A 107 -1.33 14.08 -5.59
C LEU A 107 -0.34 13.08 -4.96
N ALA A 108 0.85 12.94 -5.57
CA ALA A 108 1.86 12.01 -5.06
C ALA A 108 2.29 12.39 -3.63
N ARG A 109 2.53 13.68 -3.37
CA ARG A 109 2.86 14.20 -2.05
C ARG A 109 1.72 13.99 -1.05
N ASP A 110 0.49 14.31 -1.45
CA ASP A 110 -0.68 14.21 -0.59
C ASP A 110 -0.98 12.75 -0.23
N THR A 111 -0.78 11.81 -1.16
CA THR A 111 -0.86 10.37 -0.91
C THR A 111 0.22 9.93 0.08
N LEU A 112 1.48 10.34 -0.11
CA LEU A 112 2.58 10.00 0.80
C LEU A 112 2.36 10.54 2.22
N PHE A 113 1.91 11.78 2.38
CA PHE A 113 1.53 12.32 3.69
C PHE A 113 0.38 11.53 4.30
N SER A 114 -0.63 11.18 3.52
CA SER A 114 -1.78 10.39 3.97
C SER A 114 -1.36 9.01 4.45
N VAL A 115 -0.48 8.32 3.71
CA VAL A 115 0.10 7.04 4.11
C VAL A 115 0.81 7.17 5.46
N LEU A 116 1.68 8.16 5.62
CA LEU A 116 2.37 8.39 6.89
C LEU A 116 1.41 8.65 8.04
N MET A 117 0.41 9.50 7.85
CA MET A 117 -0.58 9.81 8.88
C MET A 117 -1.43 8.59 9.24
N ILE A 118 -1.90 7.84 8.24
CA ILE A 118 -2.71 6.64 8.46
C ILE A 118 -1.88 5.57 9.19
N VAL A 119 -0.65 5.32 8.74
CA VAL A 119 0.16 4.23 9.30
C VAL A 119 0.72 4.58 10.66
N LEU A 120 1.39 5.74 10.81
CA LEU A 120 2.06 6.10 12.06
C LEU A 120 1.10 6.46 13.20
N ASN A 121 -0.08 6.99 12.88
CA ASN A 121 -1.07 7.36 13.89
C ASN A 121 -2.28 6.43 13.90
N GLY A 122 -2.97 6.28 12.75
CA GLY A 122 -4.21 5.51 12.67
C GLY A 122 -3.98 4.02 12.91
N MET A 123 -3.16 3.37 12.09
CA MET A 123 -2.92 1.93 12.16
C MET A 123 -2.17 1.56 13.44
N THR A 124 -1.10 2.28 13.78
CA THR A 124 -0.34 2.05 15.00
C THR A 124 -1.21 2.29 16.24
N GLY A 125 -1.96 3.39 16.30
CA GLY A 125 -2.85 3.69 17.41
C GLY A 125 -3.98 2.67 17.56
N LEU A 126 -4.63 2.27 16.45
CA LEU A 126 -5.68 1.26 16.46
C LEU A 126 -5.16 -0.10 16.94
N THR A 127 -4.01 -0.53 16.45
CA THR A 127 -3.43 -1.84 16.81
C THR A 127 -2.96 -1.88 18.25
N LEU A 128 -2.38 -0.79 18.77
CA LEU A 128 -2.04 -0.65 20.19
C LEU A 128 -3.29 -0.69 21.07
N LEU A 129 -4.36 0.03 20.68
CA LEU A 129 -5.62 0.04 21.42
C LEU A 129 -6.25 -1.36 21.47
N VAL A 130 -6.39 -2.02 20.33
CA VAL A 130 -6.98 -3.36 20.24
C VAL A 130 -6.14 -4.39 20.99
N GLY A 131 -4.81 -4.31 20.87
CA GLY A 131 -3.89 -5.16 21.62
C GLY A 131 -4.01 -4.95 23.14
N ALA A 132 -4.02 -3.69 23.60
CA ALA A 132 -4.14 -3.35 25.02
C ALA A 132 -5.48 -3.77 25.63
N LEU A 133 -6.58 -3.63 24.89
CA LEU A 133 -7.90 -4.11 25.33
C LEU A 133 -7.94 -5.62 25.56
N ARG A 134 -7.14 -6.38 24.81
CA ARG A 134 -7.10 -7.85 24.91
C ARG A 134 -6.05 -8.37 25.91
N TYR A 135 -4.87 -7.77 25.93
CA TYR A 135 -3.70 -8.33 26.65
C TYR A 135 -3.14 -7.44 27.76
N LYS A 136 -3.70 -6.26 28.05
CA LYS A 136 -3.20 -5.26 28.99
C LYS A 136 -1.76 -4.80 28.70
N GLU A 137 -0.82 -5.73 28.52
CA GLU A 137 0.58 -5.48 28.21
C GLU A 137 1.01 -6.32 27.02
N GLN A 138 1.75 -5.71 26.11
CA GLN A 138 2.37 -6.36 24.97
C GLN A 138 3.82 -5.89 24.82
N VAL A 139 4.70 -6.78 24.38
CA VAL A 139 6.15 -6.50 24.30
C VAL A 139 6.58 -6.37 22.85
N TYR A 140 7.42 -5.38 22.58
CA TYR A 140 8.13 -5.21 21.30
C TYR A 140 9.54 -4.69 21.53
N ASN A 141 10.41 -4.78 20.50
CA ASN A 141 11.78 -4.33 20.57
C ASN A 141 11.89 -2.86 20.14
N LEU A 142 12.16 -1.97 21.08
CA LEU A 142 12.31 -0.54 20.83
C LEU A 142 13.46 -0.22 19.85
N LYS A 143 14.53 -1.04 19.83
CA LYS A 143 15.66 -0.83 18.90
C LYS A 143 15.21 -0.98 17.43
N GLY A 144 14.34 -1.95 17.14
CA GLY A 144 13.74 -2.13 15.81
C GLY A 144 12.90 -0.92 15.40
N ALA A 145 11.99 -0.48 16.26
CA ALA A 145 11.16 0.70 16.00
C ALA A 145 12.00 1.96 15.80
N SER A 146 13.03 2.17 16.63
CA SER A 146 13.96 3.31 16.49
C SER A 146 14.76 3.26 15.20
N ALA A 147 15.14 2.07 14.73
CA ALA A 147 15.84 1.91 13.45
C ALA A 147 14.95 2.33 12.26
N TYR A 148 13.66 1.92 12.27
CA TYR A 148 12.69 2.38 11.27
C TYR A 148 12.56 3.91 11.26
N LEU A 149 12.28 4.50 12.41
CA LEU A 149 12.08 5.95 12.54
C LEU A 149 13.35 6.74 12.18
N GLY A 150 14.54 6.19 12.48
CA GLY A 150 15.82 6.77 12.11
C GLY A 150 16.03 6.91 10.60
N VAL A 151 15.28 6.19 9.77
CA VAL A 151 15.29 6.31 8.31
C VAL A 151 14.03 7.00 7.78
N ILE A 152 12.86 6.73 8.35
CA ILE A 152 11.59 7.36 7.94
C ILE A 152 11.67 8.89 8.10
N ILE A 153 12.15 9.38 9.26
CA ILE A 153 12.18 10.82 9.54
C ILE A 153 13.03 11.59 8.52
N PRO A 154 14.31 11.23 8.28
CA PRO A 154 15.11 11.94 7.28
C PRO A 154 14.58 11.77 5.86
N LEU A 155 14.07 10.59 5.47
CA LEU A 155 13.48 10.40 4.13
C LEU A 155 12.21 11.25 3.93
N ALA A 156 11.32 11.29 4.91
CA ALA A 156 10.12 12.13 4.86
C ALA A 156 10.51 13.63 4.82
N GLY A 157 11.45 14.04 5.67
CA GLY A 157 11.95 15.41 5.69
C GLY A 157 12.57 15.84 4.38
N LEU A 158 13.44 15.02 3.80
CA LEU A 158 14.12 15.32 2.54
C LEU A 158 13.21 15.20 1.32
N GLY A 159 12.37 14.17 1.27
CA GLY A 159 11.59 13.83 0.08
C GLY A 159 10.24 14.54 -0.02
N ILE A 160 9.61 14.86 1.12
CA ILE A 160 8.25 15.39 1.13
C ILE A 160 8.21 16.85 1.62
N VAL A 161 9.07 17.19 2.61
CA VAL A 161 9.04 18.54 3.22
C VAL A 161 10.02 19.48 2.55
N LEU A 162 11.27 19.07 2.37
CA LEU A 162 12.34 19.94 1.87
C LEU A 162 12.03 20.59 0.50
N PRO A 163 11.45 19.90 -0.50
CA PRO A 163 11.16 20.50 -1.81
C PRO A 163 10.34 21.79 -1.71
N ARG A 164 9.42 21.86 -0.77
CA ARG A 164 8.54 23.03 -0.55
C ARG A 164 9.29 24.29 -0.13
N TYR A 165 10.46 24.13 0.48
CA TYR A 165 11.27 25.23 1.02
C TYR A 165 12.49 25.57 0.16
N THR A 166 12.66 24.89 -0.99
CA THR A 166 13.75 25.19 -1.91
C THR A 166 13.32 26.22 -2.95
N THR A 167 14.29 27.01 -3.41
CA THR A 167 14.11 28.04 -4.45
C THR A 167 14.61 27.59 -5.82
N SER A 168 15.01 26.31 -5.95
CA SER A 168 15.55 25.73 -7.19
C SER A 168 14.51 25.57 -8.31
N ALA A 169 13.24 25.48 -7.94
CA ALA A 169 12.11 25.49 -8.86
C ALA A 169 10.96 26.31 -8.26
N PRO A 170 10.10 26.95 -9.09
CA PRO A 170 8.96 27.72 -8.61
C PRO A 170 7.91 26.85 -7.92
N GLY A 171 7.15 27.40 -6.97
CA GLY A 171 5.94 26.76 -6.43
C GLY A 171 6.14 25.55 -5.54
N GLY A 172 7.39 25.16 -5.24
CA GLY A 172 7.67 23.92 -4.48
C GLY A 172 7.84 22.69 -5.36
N GLU A 173 7.97 22.88 -6.66
CA GLU A 173 8.30 21.81 -7.61
C GLU A 173 9.69 21.26 -7.37
N VAL A 174 9.89 19.98 -7.68
CA VAL A 174 11.18 19.31 -7.56
C VAL A 174 12.00 19.53 -8.83
N SER A 175 13.13 20.24 -8.71
CA SER A 175 14.04 20.41 -9.86
C SER A 175 14.63 19.07 -10.31
N PRO A 176 15.03 18.90 -11.61
CA PRO A 176 15.60 17.64 -12.10
C PRO A 176 16.83 17.17 -11.30
N LEU A 177 17.70 18.09 -10.90
CA LEU A 177 18.88 17.77 -10.09
C LEU A 177 18.48 17.25 -8.70
N MET A 178 17.51 17.92 -8.07
CA MET A 178 16.98 17.50 -6.79
C MET A 178 16.25 16.16 -6.88
N ALA A 179 15.50 15.91 -7.97
CA ALA A 179 14.85 14.62 -8.20
C ALA A 179 15.87 13.48 -8.28
N VAL A 180 16.95 13.64 -9.04
CA VAL A 180 18.04 12.63 -9.12
C VAL A 180 18.68 12.41 -7.76
N TYR A 181 18.96 13.48 -7.00
CA TYR A 181 19.49 13.38 -5.65
C TYR A 181 18.55 12.60 -4.71
N LEU A 182 17.26 12.93 -4.70
CA LEU A 182 16.27 12.27 -3.86
C LEU A 182 16.09 10.79 -4.23
N ILE A 183 16.09 10.45 -5.53
CA ILE A 183 16.03 9.07 -6.00
C ILE A 183 17.21 8.26 -5.44
N ILE A 184 18.43 8.75 -5.60
CA ILE A 184 19.64 8.06 -5.14
C ILE A 184 19.63 7.92 -3.61
N MET A 185 19.33 9.01 -2.90
CA MET A 185 19.31 9.02 -1.43
C MET A 185 18.25 8.09 -0.85
N SER A 186 17.03 8.08 -1.43
CA SER A 186 15.96 7.21 -0.97
C SER A 186 16.29 5.74 -1.14
N ILE A 187 16.78 5.36 -2.32
CA ILE A 187 17.18 3.97 -2.62
C ILE A 187 18.35 3.55 -1.73
N ALA A 188 19.37 4.42 -1.54
CA ALA A 188 20.52 4.13 -0.72
C ALA A 188 20.15 3.93 0.76
N LEU A 189 19.37 4.86 1.34
CA LEU A 189 18.94 4.76 2.74
C LEU A 189 18.03 3.54 2.97
N TYR A 190 17.10 3.27 2.06
CA TYR A 190 16.25 2.07 2.13
C TYR A 190 17.07 0.79 2.00
N GLY A 191 18.04 0.75 1.07
CA GLY A 191 18.95 -0.40 0.90
C GLY A 191 19.83 -0.65 2.12
N VAL A 192 20.39 0.41 2.73
CA VAL A 192 21.14 0.30 3.98
C VAL A 192 20.25 -0.22 5.11
N PHE A 193 19.01 0.29 5.21
CA PHE A 193 18.06 -0.21 6.20
C PHE A 193 17.76 -1.70 6.00
N LEU A 194 17.49 -2.14 4.77
CA LEU A 194 17.27 -3.57 4.46
C LEU A 194 18.48 -4.42 4.86
N ALA A 195 19.69 -3.95 4.60
CA ALA A 195 20.92 -4.66 5.01
C ALA A 195 21.04 -4.76 6.54
N ILE A 196 20.67 -3.70 7.28
CA ILE A 196 20.60 -3.73 8.75
C ILE A 196 19.57 -4.74 9.23
N GLN A 197 18.37 -4.72 8.65
CA GLN A 197 17.24 -5.55 9.03
C GLN A 197 17.50 -7.04 8.73
N THR A 198 18.07 -7.35 7.56
CA THR A 198 18.20 -8.73 7.07
C THR A 198 19.53 -9.40 7.38
N LEU A 199 20.62 -8.64 7.49
CA LEU A 199 21.97 -9.19 7.65
C LEU A 199 22.55 -8.97 9.06
N ARG A 200 22.51 -7.73 9.55
CA ARG A 200 23.30 -7.36 10.73
C ARG A 200 22.55 -7.42 12.05
N HIS A 201 21.30 -6.98 12.08
CA HIS A 201 20.53 -6.80 13.31
C HIS A 201 19.14 -7.44 13.25
N GLN A 202 19.01 -8.62 12.66
CA GLN A 202 17.74 -9.36 12.54
C GLN A 202 16.98 -9.50 13.87
N SER A 203 17.72 -9.67 14.98
CA SER A 203 17.14 -9.83 16.32
C SER A 203 16.32 -8.63 16.79
N TRP A 204 16.59 -7.42 16.26
CA TRP A 204 15.82 -6.22 16.61
C TRP A 204 14.40 -6.24 16.05
N PHE A 205 14.18 -7.02 14.99
CA PHE A 205 12.93 -7.10 14.24
C PHE A 205 12.16 -8.41 14.51
N LYS A 206 12.71 -9.30 15.35
CA LYS A 206 12.05 -10.52 15.78
C LYS A 206 11.24 -10.28 17.06
N GLN A 207 10.10 -10.99 17.19
CA GLN A 207 9.29 -10.94 18.40
C GLN A 207 10.16 -11.37 19.60
N PRO A 208 10.21 -10.56 20.67
CA PRO A 208 10.87 -10.96 21.91
C PRO A 208 10.25 -12.26 22.46
N ALA A 209 11.07 -13.16 22.97
CA ALA A 209 10.59 -14.40 23.57
C ALA A 209 9.82 -14.04 24.87
N THR A 210 8.52 -14.27 24.85
CA THR A 210 7.64 -14.20 26.02
C THR A 210 7.01 -15.57 26.21
N GLU A 211 6.85 -16.01 27.44
CA GLU A 211 6.30 -17.34 27.78
C GLU A 211 4.89 -17.61 27.18
N ALA A 212 4.16 -16.56 26.78
CA ALA A 212 2.83 -16.64 26.19
C ALA A 212 2.79 -16.66 24.65
N GLY A 213 3.94 -16.56 23.94
CA GLY A 213 3.96 -16.29 22.49
C GLY A 213 4.33 -17.47 21.58
N GLY A 214 4.72 -18.63 22.15
CA GLY A 214 5.30 -19.73 21.36
C GLY A 214 4.32 -20.45 20.43
N GLU A 215 3.07 -20.61 20.82
CA GLU A 215 2.08 -21.39 20.04
C GLU A 215 1.25 -20.55 19.05
N ALA A 216 1.19 -19.22 19.25
CA ALA A 216 0.37 -18.36 18.39
C ALA A 216 1.04 -18.02 17.03
N ALA A 217 2.35 -18.14 16.91
CA ALA A 217 3.09 -17.82 15.70
C ALA A 217 2.84 -18.83 14.56
N GLU A 218 2.66 -20.11 14.88
CA GLU A 218 2.42 -21.19 13.93
C GLU A 218 1.01 -21.16 13.30
N ASN A 219 0.03 -20.58 14.00
CA ASN A 219 -1.37 -20.64 13.59
C ASN A 219 -1.84 -19.51 12.64
N MET A 220 -1.02 -18.49 12.37
CA MET A 220 -1.45 -17.36 11.51
C MET A 220 -1.36 -17.65 10.01
N HIS A 221 -0.62 -18.64 9.60
CA HIS A 221 -0.56 -19.10 8.19
C HIS A 221 -1.57 -20.21 7.88
N GLY A 222 -2.31 -20.71 8.88
CA GLY A 222 -3.21 -21.87 8.76
C GLY A 222 -4.39 -21.72 7.79
N ASP A 223 -4.74 -20.51 7.38
CA ASP A 223 -5.84 -20.23 6.43
C ASP A 223 -5.38 -19.92 5.01
N LEU A 224 -4.06 -19.82 4.76
CA LEU A 224 -3.54 -19.59 3.43
C LEU A 224 -3.57 -20.88 2.59
N GLN A 225 -4.37 -20.89 1.54
CA GLN A 225 -4.35 -21.97 0.57
C GLN A 225 -3.16 -21.78 -0.38
N VAL A 226 -1.99 -22.22 0.07
CA VAL A 226 -0.76 -22.15 -0.71
C VAL A 226 -0.82 -23.20 -1.82
N ARG A 227 -0.78 -22.72 -3.06
CA ARG A 227 -0.74 -23.56 -4.29
C ARG A 227 0.65 -23.51 -4.92
N SER A 228 0.78 -23.95 -6.17
CA SER A 228 2.07 -23.92 -6.84
C SER A 228 2.61 -22.50 -7.03
N LEU A 229 3.93 -22.36 -7.03
CA LEU A 229 4.63 -21.08 -7.26
C LEU A 229 4.15 -20.40 -8.55
N GLY A 230 4.04 -21.15 -9.65
CA GLY A 230 3.58 -20.61 -10.93
C GLY A 230 2.16 -20.08 -10.90
N TYR A 231 1.27 -20.70 -10.12
CA TYR A 231 -0.10 -20.24 -9.95
C TYR A 231 -0.13 -18.82 -9.33
N HIS A 232 0.54 -18.63 -8.20
CA HIS A 232 0.54 -17.34 -7.52
C HIS A 232 1.35 -16.26 -8.27
N ALA A 233 2.48 -16.66 -8.90
CA ALA A 233 3.30 -15.77 -9.71
C ALA A 233 2.57 -15.23 -10.96
N LEU A 234 1.66 -16.01 -11.54
CA LEU A 234 0.83 -15.60 -12.67
C LEU A 234 -0.36 -14.75 -12.20
N LEU A 235 -1.05 -15.17 -11.13
CA LEU A 235 -2.28 -14.50 -10.70
C LEU A 235 -2.01 -13.17 -9.99
N LEU A 236 -0.87 -12.99 -9.36
CA LEU A 236 -0.51 -11.72 -8.73
C LEU A 236 -0.57 -10.55 -9.74
N PRO A 237 0.22 -10.52 -10.83
CA PRO A 237 0.13 -9.44 -11.80
C PRO A 237 -1.22 -9.40 -12.53
N LEU A 238 -1.86 -10.56 -12.77
CA LEU A 238 -3.17 -10.61 -13.40
C LEU A 238 -4.26 -9.95 -12.54
N THR A 239 -4.18 -10.09 -11.21
CA THR A 239 -5.10 -9.43 -10.26
C THR A 239 -4.82 -7.92 -10.14
N MET A 240 -3.59 -7.47 -10.42
CA MET A 240 -3.26 -6.05 -10.45
C MET A 240 -3.84 -5.34 -11.68
N LEU A 241 -4.03 -6.02 -12.82
CA LEU A 241 -4.55 -5.40 -14.04
C LEU A 241 -5.91 -4.69 -13.86
N PRO A 242 -6.92 -5.28 -13.21
CA PRO A 242 -8.16 -4.59 -12.90
C PRO A 242 -7.97 -3.32 -12.07
N ILE A 243 -7.10 -3.34 -11.07
CA ILE A 243 -6.81 -2.16 -10.25
C ILE A 243 -6.27 -1.04 -11.14
N ILE A 244 -5.29 -1.33 -12.00
CA ILE A 244 -4.71 -0.38 -12.94
C ILE A 244 -5.77 0.24 -13.88
N ARG A 245 -6.67 -0.59 -14.40
CA ARG A 245 -7.70 -0.12 -15.34
C ARG A 245 -8.78 0.72 -14.65
N LEU A 246 -9.13 0.37 -13.43
CA LEU A 246 -10.18 1.04 -12.66
C LEU A 246 -9.69 2.30 -11.95
N SER A 247 -8.38 2.41 -11.64
CA SER A 247 -7.82 3.58 -10.91
C SER A 247 -8.10 4.91 -11.63
N LYS A 248 -8.03 4.93 -12.97
CA LYS A 248 -8.40 6.12 -13.76
C LYS A 248 -9.86 6.56 -13.59
N LYS A 249 -10.77 5.60 -13.45
CA LYS A 249 -12.19 5.88 -13.24
C LYS A 249 -12.45 6.31 -11.80
N MET A 250 -11.73 5.70 -10.86
CA MET A 250 -11.77 6.09 -9.45
C MET A 250 -11.26 7.52 -9.26
N ALA A 251 -10.12 7.88 -9.86
CA ALA A 251 -9.58 9.24 -9.84
C ALA A 251 -10.62 10.26 -10.32
N ARG A 252 -11.30 10.00 -11.45
CA ARG A 252 -12.35 10.89 -11.96
C ARG A 252 -13.51 11.07 -10.98
N LEU A 253 -13.91 10.02 -10.26
CA LEU A 253 -14.95 10.12 -9.24
C LEU A 253 -14.48 10.94 -8.04
N VAL A 254 -13.22 10.76 -7.62
CA VAL A 254 -12.63 11.53 -6.52
C VAL A 254 -12.54 13.01 -6.90
N ASP A 255 -12.07 13.35 -8.10
CA ASP A 255 -11.97 14.72 -8.59
C ASP A 255 -13.35 15.39 -8.66
N HIS A 256 -14.36 14.68 -9.20
CA HIS A 256 -15.74 15.20 -9.23
C HIS A 256 -16.29 15.45 -7.83
N GLY A 257 -16.08 14.52 -6.90
CA GLY A 257 -16.51 14.63 -5.51
C GLY A 257 -15.84 15.81 -4.80
N SER A 258 -14.54 15.98 -4.97
CA SER A 258 -13.79 17.09 -4.40
C SER A 258 -14.30 18.43 -4.95
N GLY A 259 -14.54 18.55 -6.26
CA GLY A 259 -15.07 19.76 -6.87
C GLY A 259 -16.50 20.09 -6.45
N THR A 260 -17.37 19.05 -6.36
CA THR A 260 -18.81 19.25 -6.03
C THR A 260 -19.03 19.51 -4.55
N LEU A 261 -18.27 18.85 -3.66
CA LEU A 261 -18.39 18.99 -2.20
C LEU A 261 -17.52 20.12 -1.64
N GLY A 262 -16.70 20.78 -2.46
CA GLY A 262 -15.71 21.74 -2.00
C GLY A 262 -14.64 21.11 -1.09
N ALA A 263 -14.41 19.80 -1.22
CA ALA A 263 -13.44 19.08 -0.40
C ALA A 263 -12.00 19.39 -0.86
N PRO A 264 -11.02 19.35 0.07
CA PRO A 264 -9.62 19.53 -0.30
C PRO A 264 -9.16 18.47 -1.31
N GLN A 265 -8.31 18.85 -2.26
CA GLN A 265 -7.73 17.92 -3.24
C GLN A 265 -6.96 16.75 -2.56
N ALA A 266 -6.37 17.01 -1.39
CA ALA A 266 -5.70 16.01 -0.56
C ALA A 266 -6.61 14.82 -0.15
N LEU A 267 -7.95 14.97 -0.21
CA LEU A 267 -8.89 13.87 0.05
C LEU A 267 -8.70 12.72 -0.93
N GLY A 268 -8.32 13.01 -2.17
CA GLY A 268 -8.00 11.99 -3.18
C GLY A 268 -6.86 11.09 -2.73
N GLY A 269 -5.74 11.68 -2.34
CA GLY A 269 -4.59 10.94 -1.80
C GLY A 269 -4.92 10.16 -0.53
N PHE A 270 -5.77 10.72 0.34
CA PHE A 270 -6.22 10.03 1.55
C PHE A 270 -7.05 8.77 1.26
N LEU A 271 -7.99 8.85 0.31
CA LEU A 271 -8.82 7.71 -0.10
C LEU A 271 -7.98 6.63 -0.80
N GLU A 272 -7.01 7.03 -1.62
CA GLU A 272 -6.05 6.15 -2.25
C GLU A 272 -5.21 5.42 -1.20
N ALA A 273 -4.68 6.14 -0.21
CA ALA A 273 -3.91 5.57 0.88
C ALA A 273 -4.74 4.56 1.71
N ILE A 274 -6.01 4.86 2.02
CA ILE A 274 -6.89 3.91 2.71
C ILE A 274 -7.02 2.61 1.90
N LEU A 275 -7.24 2.71 0.59
CA LEU A 275 -7.43 1.54 -0.26
C LEU A 275 -6.19 0.64 -0.27
N VAL A 276 -5.02 1.24 -0.47
CA VAL A 276 -3.75 0.50 -0.55
C VAL A 276 -3.35 -0.10 0.80
N LEU A 277 -3.51 0.66 1.90
CA LEU A 277 -3.10 0.24 3.24
C LEU A 277 -4.08 -0.71 3.95
N SER A 278 -5.32 -0.84 3.45
CA SER A 278 -6.34 -1.66 4.13
C SER A 278 -5.94 -3.12 4.35
N PRO A 279 -5.30 -3.84 3.41
CA PRO A 279 -4.83 -5.21 3.63
C PRO A 279 -3.75 -5.28 4.72
N GLU A 280 -2.80 -4.34 4.72
CA GLU A 280 -1.74 -4.27 5.73
C GLU A 280 -2.28 -3.91 7.11
N ALA A 281 -3.23 -2.97 7.18
CA ALA A 281 -3.91 -2.61 8.41
C ALA A 281 -4.64 -3.82 9.02
N MET A 282 -5.30 -4.63 8.20
CA MET A 282 -5.94 -5.87 8.65
C MET A 282 -4.92 -6.88 9.17
N ALA A 283 -3.78 -7.04 8.49
CA ALA A 283 -2.69 -7.92 8.94
C ALA A 283 -2.09 -7.43 10.26
N ALA A 284 -1.89 -6.12 10.42
CA ALA A 284 -1.39 -5.52 11.66
C ALA A 284 -2.35 -5.71 12.83
N VAL A 285 -3.67 -5.52 12.63
CA VAL A 285 -4.69 -5.76 13.65
C VAL A 285 -4.73 -7.24 14.06
N ARG A 286 -4.66 -8.17 13.10
CA ARG A 286 -4.59 -9.61 13.40
C ARG A 286 -3.34 -9.95 14.24
N ALA A 287 -2.19 -9.38 13.91
CA ALA A 287 -0.96 -9.57 14.67
C ALA A 287 -1.08 -9.04 16.09
N ALA A 288 -1.68 -7.86 16.30
CA ALA A 288 -1.95 -7.29 17.61
C ALA A 288 -2.87 -8.18 18.47
N LEU A 289 -3.95 -8.70 17.85
CA LEU A 289 -4.87 -9.65 18.47
C LEU A 289 -4.24 -11.02 18.78
N ALA A 290 -3.15 -11.38 18.13
CA ALA A 290 -2.38 -12.59 18.38
C ALA A 290 -1.19 -12.37 19.35
N ASN A 291 -1.15 -11.24 20.06
CA ASN A 291 -0.04 -10.86 20.97
C ASN A 291 1.34 -10.76 20.29
N GLN A 292 1.35 -10.34 19.01
CA GLN A 292 2.56 -10.19 18.21
C GLN A 292 2.84 -8.72 17.92
N LEU A 293 3.03 -7.90 18.95
CA LEU A 293 3.19 -6.46 18.82
C LEU A 293 4.43 -6.09 17.97
N GLN A 294 5.52 -6.86 18.06
CA GLN A 294 6.70 -6.66 17.19
C GLN A 294 6.34 -6.80 15.70
N ARG A 295 5.54 -7.82 15.37
CA ARG A 295 5.07 -8.02 13.98
C ARG A 295 4.17 -6.86 13.54
N THR A 296 3.29 -6.39 14.40
CA THR A 296 2.46 -5.21 14.18
C THR A 296 3.31 -3.98 13.86
N MET A 297 4.34 -3.71 14.67
CA MET A 297 5.27 -2.60 14.46
C MET A 297 6.07 -2.76 13.17
N ASN A 298 6.52 -3.97 12.86
CA ASN A 298 7.24 -4.24 11.61
C ASN A 298 6.34 -4.00 10.38
N ILE A 299 5.06 -4.38 10.43
CA ILE A 299 4.12 -4.11 9.33
C ILE A 299 3.91 -2.61 9.20
N ALA A 300 3.56 -1.92 10.28
CA ALA A 300 3.27 -0.48 10.25
C ALA A 300 4.48 0.35 9.81
N LEU A 301 5.60 0.23 10.53
CA LEU A 301 6.79 1.04 10.25
C LEU A 301 7.47 0.60 8.95
N GLY A 302 7.41 -0.70 8.62
CA GLY A 302 7.92 -1.24 7.36
C GLY A 302 7.15 -0.69 6.16
N SER A 303 5.82 -0.65 6.22
CA SER A 303 4.97 -0.06 5.19
C SER A 303 5.29 1.42 4.99
N SER A 304 5.35 2.22 6.06
CA SER A 304 5.76 3.63 5.97
C SER A 304 7.12 3.81 5.32
N LEU A 305 8.10 3.01 5.73
CA LEU A 305 9.46 3.11 5.21
C LEU A 305 9.54 2.71 3.73
N SER A 306 8.90 1.61 3.36
CA SER A 306 8.92 1.12 1.97
C SER A 306 8.19 2.08 1.04
N THR A 307 7.05 2.63 1.46
CA THR A 307 6.34 3.66 0.69
C THR A 307 7.23 4.87 0.44
N ILE A 308 7.80 5.49 1.48
CA ILE A 308 8.66 6.65 1.28
C ILE A 308 9.91 6.28 0.49
N GLY A 309 10.55 5.16 0.85
CA GLY A 309 11.82 4.72 0.28
C GLY A 309 11.77 4.31 -1.19
N LEU A 310 10.62 3.84 -1.68
CA LEU A 310 10.45 3.33 -3.04
C LEU A 310 9.42 4.12 -3.87
N THR A 311 8.35 4.63 -3.27
CA THR A 311 7.33 5.39 -4.01
C THR A 311 7.83 6.78 -4.39
N ILE A 312 8.63 7.46 -3.54
CA ILE A 312 9.28 8.73 -3.90
C ILE A 312 10.17 8.57 -5.14
N PRO A 313 11.17 7.67 -5.16
CA PRO A 313 12.00 7.51 -6.35
C PRO A 313 11.20 7.07 -7.59
N ALA A 314 10.17 6.25 -7.44
CA ALA A 314 9.31 5.86 -8.55
C ALA A 314 8.53 7.05 -9.12
N GLY A 315 7.87 7.85 -8.28
CA GLY A 315 7.11 9.04 -8.68
C GLY A 315 8.00 10.09 -9.35
N LEU A 316 9.17 10.37 -8.75
CA LEU A 316 10.14 11.30 -9.33
C LEU A 316 10.73 10.80 -10.65
N SER A 317 10.96 9.49 -10.78
CA SER A 317 11.38 8.90 -12.05
C SER A 317 10.32 9.09 -13.14
N ILE A 318 9.05 8.82 -12.84
CA ILE A 318 7.95 9.05 -13.76
C ILE A 318 7.90 10.52 -14.19
N SER A 319 8.02 11.45 -13.23
CA SER A 319 8.08 12.90 -13.51
C SER A 319 9.22 13.26 -14.47
N LEU A 320 10.44 12.78 -14.21
CA LEU A 320 11.60 13.02 -15.07
C LEU A 320 11.43 12.48 -16.49
N PHE A 321 10.86 11.28 -16.65
CA PHE A 321 10.66 10.66 -17.96
C PHE A 321 9.48 11.24 -18.75
N THR A 322 8.45 11.73 -18.07
CA THR A 322 7.24 12.24 -18.73
C THR A 322 7.21 13.76 -18.88
N GLY A 323 8.14 14.47 -18.21
CA GLY A 323 8.17 15.94 -18.16
C GLY A 323 6.99 16.56 -17.40
N LYS A 324 6.21 15.75 -16.66
CA LYS A 324 5.14 16.27 -15.79
C LYS A 324 5.72 16.72 -14.47
N THR A 325 5.33 17.91 -14.01
CA THR A 325 5.77 18.46 -12.73
C THR A 325 5.16 17.69 -11.56
N THR A 326 5.96 17.47 -10.51
CA THR A 326 5.52 16.96 -9.21
C THR A 326 5.99 17.92 -8.12
N GLU A 327 5.11 18.21 -7.17
CA GLU A 327 5.43 18.96 -5.93
C GLU A 327 5.79 18.01 -4.78
#